data_7dc71153b062e6fdd9e507c435e4ca21
#
_entry.id   7dc71153b062e6fdd9e507c435e4ca21
#
_cell.length_a   1.000
_cell.length_b   1.000
_cell.length_c   1.000
_cell.angle_alpha   90.00
_cell.angle_beta   90.00
_cell.angle_gamma   90.00
#
_symmetry.space_group_name_H-M   'P 1'
#
loop_
_entity.id
_entity.type
_entity.pdbx_description
1 polymer ?
#
loop_
_entity_poly.entity_id
_entity_poly.type
_entity_poly.pdbx_seq_one_letter_code
_entity_poly.pdbx_strand_id
1 'polypeptide(L)'
;MAKYESSVQQVNAPVERVYAVLSNLEKLRPMLEVAQNNEMLKEKIREAGQDPAMLEKLKDVTLTADRISFPAPMVGEVALTIIEREQDRCVKFETEKSPIEANLWIQELPVTDLTSKMRITLKADLNPMIKMMVGSKLEKGIDDFAKMLSQIPYNFI
;
A
#
# COMPACT_ATOMS: atom_id res chain seq x y z
N MET A 1 6.84 -17.20 -12.02
CA MET A 1 6.17 -15.96 -11.57
C MET A 1 7.17 -14.83 -11.46
N ALA A 2 6.78 -13.65 -11.87
CA ALA A 2 7.59 -12.47 -11.67
C ALA A 2 7.49 -12.01 -10.20
N LYS A 3 8.62 -11.66 -9.61
CA LYS A 3 8.71 -11.22 -8.23
C LYS A 3 9.30 -9.81 -8.17
N TYR A 4 8.65 -8.92 -7.45
CA TYR A 4 9.09 -7.54 -7.25
C TYR A 4 9.14 -7.25 -5.76
N GLU A 5 10.20 -6.60 -5.31
CA GLU A 5 10.34 -6.22 -3.90
C GLU A 5 10.61 -4.72 -3.82
N SER A 6 9.95 -4.04 -2.88
CA SER A 6 10.27 -2.65 -2.59
C SER A 6 11.56 -2.54 -1.79
N SER A 7 12.11 -1.34 -1.74
CA SER A 7 13.13 -1.02 -0.74
C SER A 7 12.52 -1.12 0.65
N VAL A 8 13.36 -1.33 1.66
CA VAL A 8 12.94 -1.32 3.06
C VAL A 8 12.67 0.13 3.48
N GLN A 9 11.50 0.38 4.04
CA GLN A 9 11.10 1.71 4.52
C GLN A 9 11.05 1.73 6.03
N GLN A 10 11.59 2.77 6.64
CA GLN A 10 11.46 2.98 8.06
C GLN A 10 10.12 3.62 8.38
N VAL A 11 9.50 3.18 9.49
CA VAL A 11 8.20 3.68 9.95
C VAL A 11 8.36 4.20 11.37
N ASN A 12 7.88 5.42 11.62
CA ASN A 12 7.96 6.06 12.93
C ASN A 12 6.78 5.67 13.83
N ALA A 13 6.54 4.37 13.93
CA ALA A 13 5.50 3.80 14.78
C ALA A 13 5.89 2.39 15.21
N PRO A 14 5.40 1.91 16.37
CA PRO A 14 5.62 0.53 16.79
C PRO A 14 5.02 -0.45 15.78
N VAL A 15 5.64 -1.60 15.62
CA VAL A 15 5.18 -2.62 14.67
C VAL A 15 3.74 -3.06 14.95
N GLU A 16 3.34 -3.09 16.22
CA GLU A 16 1.97 -3.46 16.63
C GLU A 16 0.93 -2.50 16.05
N ARG A 17 1.24 -1.20 16.01
CA ARG A 17 0.33 -0.19 15.44
C ARG A 17 0.29 -0.27 13.93
N VAL A 18 1.42 -0.49 13.30
CA VAL A 18 1.49 -0.67 11.84
C VAL A 18 0.66 -1.88 11.44
N TYR A 19 0.87 -3.00 12.10
CA TYR A 19 0.11 -4.22 11.84
C TYR A 19 -1.39 -4.05 12.09
N ALA A 20 -1.76 -3.39 13.20
CA ALA A 20 -3.17 -3.18 13.54
C ALA A 20 -3.92 -2.44 12.43
N VAL A 21 -3.28 -1.47 11.79
CA VAL A 21 -3.89 -0.71 10.69
C VAL A 21 -3.90 -1.52 9.40
N LEU A 22 -2.78 -2.13 9.03
CA LEU A 22 -2.66 -2.83 7.75
C LEU A 22 -3.39 -4.17 7.72
N SER A 23 -3.67 -4.76 8.89
CA SER A 23 -4.48 -5.98 9.00
C SER A 23 -5.97 -5.71 9.12
N ASN A 24 -6.37 -4.45 9.31
CA ASN A 24 -7.76 -4.00 9.33
C ASN A 24 -7.87 -2.67 8.59
N LEU A 25 -8.12 -2.73 7.31
CA LEU A 25 -8.09 -1.57 6.41
C LEU A 25 -9.16 -0.51 6.71
N GLU A 26 -10.22 -0.89 7.45
CA GLU A 26 -11.22 0.09 7.90
C GLU A 26 -10.60 1.22 8.74
N LYS A 27 -9.50 0.95 9.42
CA LYS A 27 -8.81 1.98 10.22
C LYS A 27 -8.22 3.09 9.35
N LEU A 28 -8.04 2.85 8.06
CA LEU A 28 -7.57 3.86 7.11
C LEU A 28 -8.70 4.78 6.60
N ARG A 29 -9.96 4.41 6.83
CA ARG A 29 -11.10 5.17 6.30
C ARG A 29 -11.14 6.64 6.76
N PRO A 30 -10.95 6.98 8.05
CA PRO A 30 -10.95 8.39 8.45
C PRO A 30 -9.86 9.20 7.76
N MET A 31 -8.67 8.62 7.59
CA MET A 31 -7.56 9.27 6.89
C MET A 31 -7.89 9.46 5.41
N LEU A 32 -8.48 8.46 4.79
CA LEU A 32 -8.89 8.52 3.39
C LEU A 32 -9.94 9.60 3.16
N GLU A 33 -10.93 9.72 4.04
CA GLU A 33 -11.96 10.76 3.97
C GLU A 33 -11.35 12.15 4.11
N VAL A 34 -10.43 12.34 5.05
CA VAL A 34 -9.72 13.62 5.22
C VAL A 34 -8.92 13.95 3.96
N ALA A 35 -8.21 12.99 3.39
CA ALA A 35 -7.41 13.18 2.18
C ALA A 35 -8.29 13.55 0.97
N GLN A 36 -9.49 12.99 0.89
CA GLN A 36 -10.40 13.27 -0.22
C GLN A 36 -11.04 14.65 -0.17
N ASN A 37 -11.22 15.21 1.04
CA ASN A 37 -12.05 16.40 1.26
C ASN A 37 -11.30 17.60 1.83
N ASN A 38 -9.99 17.52 2.10
CA ASN A 38 -9.27 18.56 2.82
C ASN A 38 -8.21 19.26 1.96
N GLU A 39 -8.52 20.49 1.50
CA GLU A 39 -7.58 21.31 0.73
C GLU A 39 -6.37 21.75 1.55
N MET A 40 -6.52 21.95 2.85
CA MET A 40 -5.39 22.32 3.73
C MET A 40 -4.34 21.21 3.81
N LEU A 41 -4.78 19.95 3.78
CA LEU A 41 -3.87 18.81 3.78
C LEU A 41 -3.07 18.76 2.48
N LYS A 42 -3.70 19.07 1.35
CA LYS A 42 -3.03 19.16 0.05
C LYS A 42 -1.93 20.23 0.05
N GLU A 43 -2.21 21.39 0.64
CA GLU A 43 -1.22 22.46 0.75
C GLU A 43 -0.05 22.06 1.64
N LYS A 44 -0.30 21.42 2.78
CA LYS A 44 0.76 20.91 3.67
C LYS A 44 1.64 19.89 2.97
N ILE A 45 1.06 19.04 2.15
CA ILE A 45 1.83 18.06 1.37
C ILE A 45 2.72 18.77 0.34
N ARG A 46 2.22 19.82 -0.32
CA ARG A 46 3.02 20.63 -1.23
C ARG A 46 4.18 21.31 -0.50
N GLU A 47 3.92 21.91 0.65
CA GLU A 47 4.94 22.57 1.47
C GLU A 47 6.01 21.59 1.93
N ALA A 48 5.65 20.33 2.17
CA ALA A 48 6.59 19.28 2.54
C ALA A 48 7.39 18.74 1.34
N GLY A 49 7.17 19.29 0.13
CA GLY A 49 7.87 18.86 -1.09
C GLY A 49 7.31 17.58 -1.71
N GLN A 50 6.15 17.13 -1.29
CA GLN A 50 5.50 15.94 -1.85
C GLN A 50 4.44 16.34 -2.88
N ASP A 51 4.19 15.44 -3.83
CA ASP A 51 3.22 15.68 -4.89
C ASP A 51 1.79 15.41 -4.40
N PRO A 52 0.89 16.43 -4.40
CA PRO A 52 -0.50 16.21 -4.02
C PRO A 52 -1.28 15.31 -4.98
N ALA A 53 -0.72 14.97 -6.14
CA ALA A 53 -1.34 14.00 -7.04
C ALA A 53 -1.53 12.62 -6.39
N MET A 54 -0.76 12.28 -5.35
CA MET A 54 -0.99 11.06 -4.57
C MET A 54 -2.36 11.07 -3.90
N LEU A 55 -2.83 12.22 -3.42
CA LEU A 55 -4.16 12.34 -2.81
C LEU A 55 -5.27 12.21 -3.85
N GLU A 56 -5.03 12.65 -5.08
CA GLU A 56 -6.00 12.48 -6.15
C GLU A 56 -6.23 10.99 -6.47
N LYS A 57 -5.17 10.18 -6.39
CA LYS A 57 -5.28 8.73 -6.58
C LYS A 57 -6.09 8.04 -5.50
N LEU A 58 -6.18 8.62 -4.30
CA LEU A 58 -6.92 8.06 -3.19
C LEU A 58 -8.43 8.28 -3.30
N LYS A 59 -8.90 9.17 -4.18
CA LYS A 59 -10.33 9.48 -4.32
C LYS A 59 -11.17 8.28 -4.75
N ASP A 60 -10.59 7.41 -5.55
CA ASP A 60 -11.30 6.26 -6.13
C ASP A 60 -11.01 4.96 -5.40
N VAL A 61 -10.37 5.05 -4.21
CA VAL A 61 -10.08 3.88 -3.38
C VAL A 61 -11.30 3.51 -2.57
N THR A 62 -11.68 2.25 -2.58
CA THR A 62 -12.75 1.68 -1.77
C THR A 62 -12.17 0.69 -0.78
N LEU A 63 -12.58 0.79 0.49
CA LEU A 63 -12.06 -0.04 1.57
C LEU A 63 -13.16 -0.79 2.30
N THR A 64 -12.84 -2.01 2.70
CA THR A 64 -13.49 -2.72 3.82
C THR A 64 -12.38 -3.19 4.76
N ALA A 65 -12.74 -3.86 5.85
CA ALA A 65 -11.73 -4.37 6.79
C ALA A 65 -10.71 -5.30 6.12
N ASP A 66 -11.15 -6.08 5.13
CA ASP A 66 -10.34 -7.12 4.50
C ASP A 66 -10.01 -6.86 3.03
N ARG A 67 -10.53 -5.78 2.45
CA ARG A 67 -10.45 -5.57 1.00
C ARG A 67 -10.16 -4.11 0.67
N ILE A 68 -9.34 -3.91 -0.35
CA ILE A 68 -9.09 -2.60 -0.93
C ILE A 68 -9.22 -2.69 -2.45
N SER A 69 -9.89 -1.73 -3.07
CA SER A 69 -9.95 -1.63 -4.53
C SER A 69 -9.62 -0.22 -4.99
N PHE A 70 -8.94 -0.13 -6.12
CA PHE A 70 -8.51 1.14 -6.70
C PHE A 70 -8.31 0.99 -8.20
N PRO A 71 -8.46 2.09 -8.97
CA PRO A 71 -8.14 2.06 -10.39
C PRO A 71 -6.64 2.04 -10.58
N ALA A 72 -6.14 1.18 -11.46
CA ALA A 72 -4.74 1.10 -11.83
C ALA A 72 -4.56 1.40 -13.32
N PRO A 73 -3.60 2.23 -13.70
CA PRO A 73 -3.35 2.52 -15.12
C PRO A 73 -3.07 1.23 -15.90
N MET A 74 -3.64 1.11 -17.09
CA MET A 74 -3.44 -0.01 -18.03
C MET A 74 -4.06 -1.35 -17.60
N VAL A 75 -4.44 -1.50 -16.35
CA VAL A 75 -4.97 -2.76 -15.80
C VAL A 75 -6.49 -2.67 -15.54
N GLY A 76 -7.00 -1.46 -15.34
CA GLY A 76 -8.38 -1.23 -14.92
C GLY A 76 -8.50 -1.24 -13.41
N GLU A 77 -9.66 -1.64 -12.88
CA GLU A 77 -9.85 -1.71 -11.44
C GLU A 77 -9.13 -2.93 -10.85
N VAL A 78 -8.33 -2.70 -9.82
CA VAL A 78 -7.63 -3.74 -9.07
C VAL A 78 -8.26 -3.85 -7.69
N ALA A 79 -8.58 -5.06 -7.27
CA ALA A 79 -9.06 -5.35 -5.93
C ALA A 79 -8.13 -6.37 -5.26
N LEU A 80 -7.78 -6.08 -4.02
CA LEU A 80 -6.91 -6.93 -3.20
C LEU A 80 -7.66 -7.32 -1.93
N THR A 81 -7.67 -8.61 -1.61
CA THR A 81 -8.29 -9.14 -0.40
C THR A 81 -7.23 -9.73 0.51
N ILE A 82 -7.32 -9.44 1.80
CA ILE A 82 -6.44 -10.07 2.79
C ILE A 82 -6.83 -11.54 2.92
N ILE A 83 -5.87 -12.44 2.69
CA ILE A 83 -6.09 -13.88 2.78
C ILE A 83 -5.31 -14.53 3.93
N GLU A 84 -4.30 -13.84 4.45
CA GLU A 84 -3.48 -14.37 5.53
C GLU A 84 -2.94 -13.23 6.37
N ARG A 85 -2.91 -13.44 7.68
CA ARG A 85 -2.40 -12.51 8.67
C ARG A 85 -1.44 -13.21 9.61
N GLU A 86 -0.22 -12.70 9.73
CA GLU A 86 0.74 -13.11 10.76
C GLU A 86 0.94 -11.93 11.70
N GLN A 87 0.52 -12.06 12.94
CA GLN A 87 0.51 -10.97 13.90
C GLN A 87 1.87 -10.29 14.02
N ASP A 88 1.87 -8.95 13.84
CA ASP A 88 3.04 -8.07 13.93
C ASP A 88 4.18 -8.40 12.95
N ARG A 89 3.88 -9.16 11.90
CA ARG A 89 4.90 -9.58 10.91
C ARG A 89 4.50 -9.37 9.46
N CYS A 90 3.30 -9.81 9.08
CA CYS A 90 2.95 -9.84 7.66
C CYS A 90 1.45 -9.85 7.43
N VAL A 91 1.03 -9.17 6.37
CA VAL A 91 -0.32 -9.26 5.84
C VAL A 91 -0.20 -9.67 4.37
N LYS A 92 -0.87 -10.74 4.00
CA LYS A 92 -0.87 -11.25 2.63
C LYS A 92 -2.18 -10.94 1.93
N PHE A 93 -2.07 -10.41 0.73
CA PHE A 93 -3.21 -10.07 -0.13
C PHE A 93 -3.20 -10.93 -1.38
N GLU A 94 -4.39 -11.13 -1.93
CA GLU A 94 -4.58 -11.79 -3.23
C GLU A 94 -5.46 -10.91 -4.12
N THR A 95 -5.16 -10.86 -5.41
CA THR A 95 -5.99 -10.12 -6.36
C THR A 95 -7.32 -10.83 -6.58
N GLU A 96 -8.41 -10.04 -6.68
CA GLU A 96 -9.74 -10.52 -7.03
C GLU A 96 -10.05 -10.09 -8.46
N LYS A 97 -10.58 -11.01 -9.27
CA LYS A 97 -11.11 -10.73 -10.61
C LYS A 97 -10.22 -9.82 -11.48
N SER A 98 -8.92 -9.96 -11.31
CA SER A 98 -7.94 -9.18 -12.05
C SER A 98 -7.50 -9.95 -13.31
N PRO A 99 -7.20 -9.28 -14.42
CA PRO A 99 -6.57 -9.94 -15.55
C PRO A 99 -5.17 -10.46 -15.24
N ILE A 100 -4.58 -9.99 -14.14
CA ILE A 100 -3.28 -10.45 -13.65
C ILE A 100 -3.49 -11.06 -12.27
N GLU A 101 -3.17 -12.35 -12.12
CA GLU A 101 -3.18 -13.01 -10.83
C GLU A 101 -1.90 -12.66 -10.07
N ALA A 102 -2.05 -12.15 -8.86
CA ALA A 102 -0.92 -11.72 -8.06
C ALA A 102 -1.19 -11.90 -6.57
N ASN A 103 -0.10 -12.08 -5.82
CA ASN A 103 -0.12 -12.00 -4.37
C ASN A 103 0.81 -10.87 -3.91
N LEU A 104 0.40 -10.18 -2.87
CA LEU A 104 1.17 -9.08 -2.31
C LEU A 104 1.35 -9.31 -0.82
N TRP A 105 2.58 -9.18 -0.35
CA TRP A 105 2.92 -9.29 1.06
C TRP A 105 3.40 -7.94 1.58
N ILE A 106 2.81 -7.48 2.66
CA ILE A 106 3.36 -6.35 3.42
C ILE A 106 4.05 -6.95 4.64
N GLN A 107 5.37 -6.89 4.63
CA GLN A 107 6.22 -7.46 5.68
C GLN A 107 6.68 -6.36 6.62
N GLU A 108 6.59 -6.60 7.92
CA GLU A 108 6.87 -5.63 8.97
C GLU A 108 7.82 -6.25 10.00
N LEU A 109 8.76 -5.45 10.50
CA LEU A 109 9.68 -5.88 11.56
C LEU A 109 9.87 -4.73 12.55
N PRO A 110 9.99 -5.03 13.85
CA PRO A 110 10.34 -4.00 14.84
C PRO A 110 11.79 -3.60 14.67
N VAL A 111 12.07 -2.31 14.86
CA VAL A 111 13.43 -1.77 14.93
C VAL A 111 13.73 -1.37 16.37
N THR A 112 12.79 -0.61 16.98
CA THR A 112 12.80 -0.28 18.40
C THR A 112 11.38 -0.46 18.95
N ASP A 113 11.15 -0.18 20.22
CA ASP A 113 9.81 -0.20 20.81
C ASP A 113 8.87 0.83 20.18
N LEU A 114 9.41 1.85 19.54
CA LEU A 114 8.65 2.98 18.97
C LEU A 114 8.77 3.07 17.44
N THR A 115 9.63 2.30 16.83
CA THR A 115 9.85 2.35 15.37
C THR A 115 9.86 0.96 14.76
N SER A 116 9.57 0.89 13.47
CA SER A 116 9.53 -0.35 12.71
C SER A 116 10.06 -0.12 11.30
N LYS A 117 10.16 -1.18 10.54
CA LYS A 117 10.47 -1.13 9.11
C LYS A 117 9.52 -2.03 8.34
N MET A 118 9.31 -1.74 7.08
CA MET A 118 8.42 -2.50 6.23
C MET A 118 9.00 -2.67 4.83
N ARG A 119 8.55 -3.72 4.16
CA ARG A 119 8.85 -4.00 2.76
C ARG A 119 7.62 -4.64 2.13
N ILE A 120 7.40 -4.34 0.85
CA ILE A 120 6.33 -4.96 0.08
C ILE A 120 6.95 -5.91 -0.92
N THR A 121 6.39 -7.10 -1.02
CA THR A 121 6.75 -8.10 -2.03
C THR A 121 5.52 -8.39 -2.87
N LEU A 122 5.67 -8.36 -4.19
CA LEU A 122 4.62 -8.74 -5.14
C LEU A 122 5.11 -9.92 -5.98
N LYS A 123 4.28 -10.96 -6.07
CA LYS A 123 4.48 -12.04 -7.04
C LYS A 123 3.30 -12.03 -7.99
N ALA A 124 3.55 -11.88 -9.28
CA ALA A 124 2.52 -11.79 -10.30
C ALA A 124 2.78 -12.81 -11.40
N ASP A 125 1.70 -13.43 -11.88
CA ASP A 125 1.75 -14.33 -13.03
C ASP A 125 1.65 -13.50 -14.30
N LEU A 126 2.80 -13.16 -14.87
CA LEU A 126 2.91 -12.35 -16.08
C LEU A 126 3.48 -13.18 -17.22
N ASN A 127 2.80 -13.15 -18.38
CA ASN A 127 3.42 -13.70 -19.57
C ASN A 127 4.57 -12.78 -20.02
N PRO A 128 5.53 -13.28 -20.84
CA PRO A 128 6.72 -12.49 -21.22
C PRO A 128 6.39 -11.14 -21.87
N MET A 129 5.33 -11.07 -22.65
CA MET A 129 4.93 -9.81 -23.31
C MET A 129 4.46 -8.77 -22.28
N ILE A 130 3.58 -9.18 -21.35
CA ILE A 130 3.08 -8.28 -20.30
C ILE A 130 4.23 -7.87 -19.39
N LYS A 131 5.11 -8.79 -19.04
CA LYS A 131 6.28 -8.49 -18.22
C LYS A 131 7.17 -7.42 -18.85
N MET A 132 7.38 -7.47 -20.16
CA MET A 132 8.12 -6.43 -20.86
C MET A 132 7.42 -5.08 -20.83
N MET A 133 6.09 -5.06 -20.91
CA MET A 133 5.31 -3.82 -20.95
C MET A 133 5.18 -3.15 -19.60
N VAL A 134 5.01 -3.92 -18.51
CA VAL A 134 4.65 -3.37 -17.20
C VAL A 134 5.65 -3.64 -16.10
N GLY A 135 6.66 -4.48 -16.33
CA GLY A 135 7.59 -4.91 -15.27
C GLY A 135 8.28 -3.76 -14.53
N SER A 136 8.84 -2.80 -15.27
CA SER A 136 9.51 -1.64 -14.66
C SER A 136 8.52 -0.73 -13.94
N LYS A 137 7.29 -0.62 -14.44
CA LYS A 137 6.24 0.18 -13.80
C LYS A 137 5.75 -0.47 -12.51
N LEU A 138 5.66 -1.80 -12.47
CA LEU A 138 5.30 -2.54 -11.27
C LEU A 138 6.38 -2.39 -10.19
N GLU A 139 7.64 -2.52 -10.58
CA GLU A 139 8.77 -2.35 -9.66
C GLU A 139 8.76 -0.97 -9.01
N LYS A 140 8.62 0.07 -9.81
CA LYS A 140 8.53 1.44 -9.32
C LYS A 140 7.27 1.67 -8.49
N GLY A 141 6.13 1.16 -8.95
CA GLY A 141 4.85 1.31 -8.27
C GLY A 141 4.85 0.70 -6.88
N ILE A 142 5.49 -0.45 -6.70
CA ILE A 142 5.60 -1.12 -5.41
C ILE A 142 6.50 -0.32 -4.48
N ASP A 143 7.59 0.23 -4.98
CA ASP A 143 8.48 1.06 -4.19
C ASP A 143 7.79 2.35 -3.74
N ASP A 144 7.06 3.01 -4.63
CA ASP A 144 6.28 4.20 -4.32
C ASP A 144 5.16 3.88 -3.30
N PHE A 145 4.52 2.72 -3.44
CA PHE A 145 3.49 2.28 -2.51
C PHE A 145 4.06 2.03 -1.11
N ALA A 146 5.22 1.40 -1.03
CA ALA A 146 5.90 1.19 0.25
C ALA A 146 6.26 2.52 0.93
N LYS A 147 6.74 3.49 0.16
CA LYS A 147 7.02 4.84 0.68
C LYS A 147 5.76 5.52 1.19
N MET A 148 4.66 5.41 0.47
CA MET A 148 3.39 5.97 0.88
C MET A 148 2.90 5.33 2.18
N LEU A 149 2.94 4.02 2.29
CA LEU A 149 2.54 3.30 3.51
C LEU A 149 3.43 3.65 4.70
N SER A 150 4.73 3.89 4.47
CA SER A 150 5.64 4.26 5.56
C SER A 150 5.36 5.64 6.15
N GLN A 151 4.65 6.49 5.42
CA GLN A 151 4.33 7.86 5.82
C GLN A 151 2.95 8.00 6.50
N ILE A 152 2.19 6.92 6.59
CA ILE A 152 0.90 6.92 7.29
C ILE A 152 1.14 7.23 8.78
N PRO A 153 0.34 8.14 9.39
CA PRO A 153 0.49 8.49 10.80
C PRO A 153 -0.14 7.43 11.71
N TYR A 154 0.46 6.26 11.80
CA TYR A 154 -0.07 5.11 12.55
C TYR A 154 -0.31 5.40 14.03
N ASN A 155 0.45 6.32 14.63
CA ASN A 155 0.27 6.69 16.04
C ASN A 155 -0.99 7.50 16.30
N PHE A 156 -1.64 7.99 15.25
CA PHE A 156 -2.81 8.87 15.36
C PHE A 156 -4.09 8.24 14.79
N ILE A 157 -4.01 6.98 14.42
CA ILE A 157 -5.15 6.24 13.85
C ILE A 157 -5.75 5.30 14.91
#